data_eeb48d133bc897030cd60250da261590
#
_entry.id   eeb48d133bc897030cd60250da261590
#
_cell.length_a   1.000
_cell.length_b   1.000
_cell.length_c   1.000
_cell.angle_alpha   90.00
_cell.angle_beta   90.00
_cell.angle_gamma   90.00
#
_symmetry.space_group_name_H-M   'P 1'
#
loop_
_entity.id
_entity.type
_entity.pdbx_description
1 polymer ?
#
loop_
_entity_poly.entity_id
_entity_poly.type
_entity_poly.pdbx_seq_one_letter_code
_entity_poly.pdbx_strand_id
1 'polypeptide(L)'
;MGKVVMYASVSVDGFIADDNDQPGPIFDWLTSGDVPLDDSGVLKVSRASYDHTRPYWDSIGATVVGRHVFDLTDGWGGVPPAGVPHVVVVTHRPPPEGWDPSAPFHFVDGVEAAMAKARELAGDRVVEVAAGDVGCQVFAAGHV
;
A
#
# COMPACT_ATOMS: atom_id res chain seq x y z
N MET A 1 -16.16 -11.02 6.24
CA MET A 1 -15.61 -9.76 5.68
C MET A 1 -14.36 -9.41 6.45
N GLY A 2 -13.26 -9.24 5.77
CA GLY A 2 -11.97 -8.92 6.37
C GLY A 2 -11.93 -7.54 7.03
N LYS A 3 -10.92 -7.32 7.89
CA LYS A 3 -10.68 -6.00 8.50
C LYS A 3 -10.20 -5.01 7.45
N VAL A 4 -10.51 -3.74 7.67
CA VAL A 4 -9.86 -2.60 6.97
C VAL A 4 -8.88 -1.96 7.94
N VAL A 5 -7.65 -1.82 7.51
CA VAL A 5 -6.55 -1.27 8.34
C VAL A 5 -5.89 -0.13 7.58
N MET A 6 -5.81 1.05 8.17
CA MET A 6 -5.00 2.14 7.64
C MET A 6 -3.57 2.04 8.17
N TYR A 7 -2.58 2.12 7.28
CA TYR A 7 -1.18 1.93 7.60
C TYR A 7 -0.29 3.02 7.02
N ALA A 8 0.72 3.40 7.77
CA ALA A 8 1.85 4.19 7.29
C ALA A 8 3.09 3.96 8.16
N SER A 9 4.27 4.04 7.55
CA SER A 9 5.47 4.40 8.30
C SER A 9 5.38 5.89 8.62
N VAL A 10 5.57 6.25 9.87
CA VAL A 10 5.36 7.61 10.37
C VAL A 10 6.48 8.02 11.32
N SER A 11 6.94 9.26 11.21
CA SER A 11 7.90 9.81 12.16
C SER A 11 7.27 10.03 13.55
N VAL A 12 8.10 10.19 14.58
CA VAL A 12 7.63 10.40 15.97
C VAL A 12 6.72 11.64 16.08
N ASP A 13 6.98 12.65 15.26
CA ASP A 13 6.19 13.89 15.19
C ASP A 13 5.03 13.85 14.18
N GLY A 14 4.74 12.67 13.60
CA GLY A 14 3.50 12.43 12.85
C GLY A 14 3.57 12.68 11.34
N PHE A 15 4.76 12.75 10.74
CA PHE A 15 4.91 12.97 9.30
C PHE A 15 5.16 11.66 8.55
N ILE A 16 4.58 11.53 7.35
CA ILE A 16 4.77 10.41 6.43
C ILE A 16 5.68 10.78 5.25
N ALA A 17 5.92 12.05 5.03
CA ALA A 17 6.82 12.60 4.01
C ALA A 17 7.22 14.03 4.39
N ASP A 18 8.26 14.53 3.75
CA ASP A 18 8.67 15.94 3.82
C ASP A 18 7.90 16.81 2.81
N ASP A 19 8.22 18.12 2.75
CA ASP A 19 7.60 19.09 1.85
C ASP A 19 7.85 18.80 0.35
N ASN A 20 8.75 17.88 0.03
CA ASN A 20 9.06 17.43 -1.33
C ASN A 20 8.53 16.02 -1.62
N ASP A 21 7.58 15.53 -0.85
CA ASP A 21 7.02 14.17 -0.94
C ASP A 21 8.06 13.05 -0.76
N GLN A 22 9.18 13.34 -0.06
CA GLN A 22 10.21 12.34 0.21
C GLN A 22 10.01 11.75 1.60
N PRO A 23 10.02 10.41 1.74
CA PRO A 23 9.81 9.77 3.03
C PRO A 23 10.99 9.94 3.99
N GLY A 24 12.16 10.32 3.47
CA GLY A 24 13.37 10.42 4.28
C GLY A 24 13.70 9.08 4.98
N PRO A 25 14.21 9.13 6.22
CA PRO A 25 14.70 7.92 6.91
C PRO A 25 13.61 7.00 7.45
N ILE A 26 12.32 7.32 7.32
CA ILE A 26 11.24 6.49 7.89
C ILE A 26 11.12 5.11 7.26
N PHE A 27 11.74 4.87 6.10
CA PHE A 27 11.81 3.57 5.45
C PHE A 27 13.17 2.88 5.56
N ASP A 28 14.17 3.47 6.23
CA ASP A 28 15.52 2.89 6.36
C ASP A 28 15.48 1.51 7.04
N TRP A 29 14.52 1.27 7.91
CA TRP A 29 14.35 -0.01 8.58
C TRP A 29 14.11 -1.17 7.61
N LEU A 30 13.56 -0.90 6.42
CA LEU A 30 13.31 -1.91 5.37
C LEU A 30 14.59 -2.45 4.73
N THR A 31 15.72 -1.78 4.91
CA THR A 31 17.01 -2.14 4.30
C THR A 31 18.17 -2.21 5.32
N SER A 32 17.86 -2.12 6.62
CA SER A 32 18.85 -2.01 7.69
C SER A 32 19.20 -3.33 8.39
N GLY A 33 18.70 -4.45 7.91
CA GLY A 33 18.93 -5.78 8.50
C GLY A 33 19.53 -6.78 7.54
N ASP A 34 19.49 -8.05 7.95
CA ASP A 34 20.03 -9.19 7.21
C ASP A 34 19.00 -10.27 6.87
N VAL A 35 17.78 -10.14 7.40
CA VAL A 35 16.70 -11.09 7.14
C VAL A 35 15.91 -10.64 5.91
N PRO A 36 15.87 -11.41 4.80
CA PRO A 36 15.07 -11.07 3.63
C PRO A 36 13.58 -10.99 4.01
N LEU A 37 12.94 -9.87 3.67
CA LEU A 37 11.52 -9.65 3.96
C LEU A 37 10.64 -10.19 2.83
N ASP A 38 11.17 -10.21 1.60
CA ASP A 38 10.54 -10.73 0.39
C ASP A 38 11.57 -11.34 -0.56
N ASP A 39 11.13 -11.82 -1.72
CA ASP A 39 11.98 -12.44 -2.72
C ASP A 39 12.74 -11.43 -3.62
N SER A 40 12.58 -10.13 -3.41
CA SER A 40 13.23 -9.09 -4.21
C SER A 40 14.76 -9.04 -3.99
N GLY A 41 15.21 -9.51 -2.82
CA GLY A 41 16.60 -9.40 -2.38
C GLY A 41 17.01 -8.00 -1.95
N VAL A 42 16.11 -7.02 -2.05
CA VAL A 42 16.33 -5.62 -1.68
C VAL A 42 15.91 -5.37 -0.23
N LEU A 43 14.72 -5.83 0.15
CA LEU A 43 14.19 -5.61 1.49
C LEU A 43 14.79 -6.61 2.47
N LYS A 44 15.62 -6.09 3.39
CA LYS A 44 16.26 -6.86 4.45
C LYS A 44 16.12 -6.15 5.78
N VAL A 45 15.47 -6.79 6.72
CA VAL A 45 15.11 -6.23 8.01
C VAL A 45 15.74 -7.01 9.16
N SER A 46 15.65 -6.48 10.37
CA SER A 46 16.00 -7.24 11.58
C SER A 46 15.04 -8.42 11.78
N ARG A 47 15.48 -9.44 12.52
CA ARG A 47 14.61 -10.57 12.87
C ARG A 47 13.34 -10.10 13.60
N ALA A 48 13.45 -9.15 14.52
CA ALA A 48 12.31 -8.61 15.24
C ALA A 48 11.30 -7.92 14.30
N SER A 49 11.81 -7.13 13.35
CA SER A 49 10.95 -6.50 12.33
C SER A 49 10.28 -7.52 11.43
N TYR A 50 11.01 -8.57 11.01
CA TYR A 50 10.45 -9.65 10.21
C TYR A 50 9.31 -10.38 10.93
N ASP A 51 9.54 -10.80 12.17
CA ASP A 51 8.56 -11.56 12.95
C ASP A 51 7.28 -10.74 13.22
N HIS A 52 7.40 -9.41 13.28
CA HIS A 52 6.25 -8.50 13.42
C HIS A 52 5.54 -8.22 12.08
N THR A 53 6.30 -7.94 11.03
CA THR A 53 5.79 -7.42 9.76
C THR A 53 5.29 -8.52 8.82
N ARG A 54 6.03 -9.63 8.70
CA ARG A 54 5.70 -10.66 7.72
C ARG A 54 4.31 -11.27 7.89
N PRO A 55 3.88 -11.65 9.13
CA PRO A 55 2.53 -12.18 9.33
C PRO A 55 1.42 -11.18 8.95
N TYR A 56 1.65 -9.88 9.20
CA TYR A 56 0.72 -8.85 8.79
C TYR A 56 0.63 -8.74 7.26
N TRP A 57 1.76 -8.64 6.57
CA TRP A 57 1.79 -8.57 5.11
C TRP A 57 1.16 -9.81 4.46
N ASP A 58 1.38 -11.00 5.00
CA ASP A 58 0.75 -12.23 4.53
C ASP A 58 -0.77 -12.22 4.70
N SER A 59 -1.30 -11.43 5.62
CA SER A 59 -2.74 -11.29 5.86
C SER A 59 -3.45 -10.36 4.87
N ILE A 60 -2.71 -9.50 4.15
CA ILE A 60 -3.28 -8.51 3.23
C ILE A 60 -3.79 -9.19 1.97
N GLY A 61 -5.02 -8.91 1.59
CA GLY A 61 -5.65 -9.37 0.34
C GLY A 61 -5.68 -8.30 -0.75
N ALA A 62 -5.78 -7.04 -0.36
CA ALA A 62 -5.72 -5.90 -1.27
C ALA A 62 -5.22 -4.66 -0.54
N THR A 63 -4.47 -3.81 -1.24
CA THR A 63 -4.02 -2.51 -0.74
C THR A 63 -4.67 -1.40 -1.56
N VAL A 64 -5.23 -0.40 -0.87
CA VAL A 64 -5.83 0.81 -1.47
C VAL A 64 -4.84 1.96 -1.38
N VAL A 65 -4.54 2.60 -2.51
CA VAL A 65 -3.61 3.73 -2.60
C VAL A 65 -4.22 4.87 -3.40
N GLY A 66 -3.76 6.09 -3.14
CA GLY A 66 -4.08 7.23 -4.00
C GLY A 66 -3.22 7.24 -5.27
N ARG A 67 -3.70 7.94 -6.31
CA ARG A 67 -2.95 8.10 -7.57
C ARG A 67 -1.60 8.76 -7.37
N HIS A 68 -1.46 9.67 -6.43
CA HIS A 68 -0.20 10.35 -6.15
C HIS A 68 0.90 9.36 -5.71
N VAL A 69 0.61 8.48 -4.76
CA VAL A 69 1.55 7.43 -4.33
C VAL A 69 1.86 6.47 -5.49
N PHE A 70 0.87 6.09 -6.27
CA PHE A 70 1.08 5.26 -7.46
C PHE A 70 2.05 5.92 -8.46
N ASP A 71 1.87 7.21 -8.74
CA ASP A 71 2.73 7.96 -9.68
C ASP A 71 4.16 8.14 -9.11
N LEU A 72 4.30 8.44 -7.81
CA LEU A 72 5.60 8.58 -7.13
C LEU A 72 6.45 7.29 -7.15
N THR A 73 5.79 6.15 -7.14
CA THR A 73 6.46 4.84 -7.12
C THR A 73 6.58 4.22 -8.50
N ASP A 74 6.19 4.93 -9.55
CA ASP A 74 6.06 4.39 -10.91
C ASP A 74 5.26 3.09 -10.94
N GLY A 75 4.18 3.04 -10.15
CA GLY A 75 3.33 1.86 -9.98
C GLY A 75 4.09 0.59 -9.58
N TRP A 76 5.21 0.74 -8.87
CA TRP A 76 6.12 -0.35 -8.48
C TRP A 76 6.52 -1.26 -9.65
N GLY A 77 6.60 -0.69 -10.87
CA GLY A 77 6.90 -1.45 -12.08
C GLY A 77 5.85 -2.52 -12.42
N GLY A 78 4.61 -2.35 -11.97
CA GLY A 78 3.52 -3.31 -12.19
C GLY A 78 3.52 -4.52 -11.24
N VAL A 79 4.40 -4.54 -10.24
CA VAL A 79 4.47 -5.59 -9.22
C VAL A 79 4.00 -5.03 -7.88
N PRO A 80 2.91 -5.53 -7.28
CA PRO A 80 2.42 -5.03 -6.00
C PRO A 80 3.50 -5.08 -4.90
N PRO A 81 3.62 -4.03 -4.08
CA PRO A 81 4.58 -4.02 -2.98
C PRO A 81 4.22 -5.07 -1.92
N ALA A 82 5.21 -5.48 -1.14
CA ALA A 82 5.03 -6.42 -0.02
C ALA A 82 4.45 -7.80 -0.39
N GLY A 83 4.36 -8.12 -1.68
CA GLY A 83 3.76 -9.36 -2.16
C GLY A 83 2.24 -9.42 -2.02
N VAL A 84 1.55 -8.28 -1.87
CA VAL A 84 0.08 -8.26 -1.83
C VAL A 84 -0.51 -8.70 -3.17
N PRO A 85 -1.65 -9.40 -3.19
CA PRO A 85 -2.22 -9.90 -4.44
C PRO A 85 -2.77 -8.81 -5.36
N HIS A 86 -3.30 -7.72 -4.80
CA HIS A 86 -4.00 -6.68 -5.55
C HIS A 86 -3.74 -5.28 -5.00
N VAL A 87 -3.60 -4.31 -5.89
CA VAL A 87 -3.58 -2.87 -5.55
C VAL A 87 -4.77 -2.18 -6.21
N VAL A 88 -5.54 -1.44 -5.42
CA VAL A 88 -6.63 -0.59 -5.90
C VAL A 88 -6.17 0.86 -5.86
N VAL A 89 -6.10 1.49 -7.03
CA VAL A 89 -5.68 2.88 -7.18
C VAL A 89 -6.88 3.79 -7.30
N VAL A 90 -7.09 4.63 -6.29
CA VAL A 90 -8.19 5.63 -6.32
C VAL A 90 -7.78 6.78 -7.24
N THR A 91 -8.50 6.97 -8.34
CA THR A 91 -8.14 7.98 -9.35
C THR A 91 -9.29 8.31 -10.29
N HIS A 92 -9.39 9.58 -10.71
CA HIS A 92 -10.27 10.03 -11.80
C HIS A 92 -9.60 9.94 -13.17
N ARG A 93 -8.29 9.60 -13.20
CA ARG A 93 -7.50 9.51 -14.45
C ARG A 93 -7.42 8.06 -14.92
N PRO A 94 -7.31 7.82 -16.24
CA PRO A 94 -7.06 6.49 -16.77
C PRO A 94 -5.71 5.95 -16.29
N PRO A 95 -5.46 4.63 -16.45
CA PRO A 95 -4.12 4.06 -16.30
C PRO A 95 -3.10 4.84 -17.16
N PRO A 96 -1.80 4.84 -16.78
CA PRO A 96 -0.76 5.41 -17.61
C PRO A 96 -0.74 4.80 -19.02
N GLU A 97 -0.29 5.59 -20.00
CA GLU A 97 -0.08 5.07 -21.35
C GLU A 97 0.92 3.90 -21.33
N GLY A 98 0.59 2.82 -22.01
CA GLY A 98 1.42 1.61 -22.05
C GLY A 98 1.35 0.74 -20.78
N TRP A 99 0.44 1.06 -19.85
CA TRP A 99 0.24 0.21 -18.66
C TRP A 99 -0.21 -1.20 -19.04
N ASP A 100 0.43 -2.21 -18.45
CA ASP A 100 0.06 -3.60 -18.66
C ASP A 100 -1.29 -3.91 -17.98
N PRO A 101 -2.37 -4.19 -18.73
CA PRO A 101 -3.67 -4.47 -18.15
C PRO A 101 -3.74 -5.80 -17.39
N SER A 102 -2.74 -6.67 -17.53
CA SER A 102 -2.63 -7.91 -16.77
C SER A 102 -2.01 -7.73 -15.39
N ALA A 103 -1.37 -6.60 -15.11
CA ALA A 103 -0.87 -6.27 -13.79
C ALA A 103 -2.02 -6.21 -12.77
N PRO A 104 -1.84 -6.72 -11.54
CA PRO A 104 -2.92 -6.79 -10.56
C PRO A 104 -3.20 -5.43 -9.88
N PHE A 105 -3.36 -4.40 -10.72
CA PHE A 105 -3.69 -3.02 -10.33
C PHE A 105 -5.06 -2.64 -10.89
N HIS A 106 -5.91 -2.09 -10.05
CA HIS A 106 -7.29 -1.75 -10.38
C HIS A 106 -7.50 -0.25 -10.20
N PHE A 107 -7.69 0.47 -11.30
CA PHE A 107 -7.91 1.92 -11.28
C PHE A 107 -9.39 2.19 -11.12
N VAL A 108 -9.78 2.87 -10.05
CA VAL A 108 -11.19 3.03 -9.65
C VAL A 108 -11.47 4.50 -9.30
N ASP A 109 -12.56 5.02 -9.82
CA ASP A 109 -13.02 6.38 -9.53
C ASP A 109 -13.85 6.42 -8.25
N GLY A 110 -13.34 7.16 -7.27
CA GLY A 110 -14.00 7.41 -6.00
C GLY A 110 -13.75 6.36 -4.91
N VAL A 111 -13.79 6.84 -3.67
CA VAL A 111 -13.46 6.06 -2.47
C VAL A 111 -14.43 4.90 -2.24
N GLU A 112 -15.74 5.15 -2.38
CA GLU A 112 -16.75 4.10 -2.16
C GLU A 112 -16.60 2.91 -3.10
N ALA A 113 -16.43 3.20 -4.41
CA ALA A 113 -16.23 2.16 -5.41
C ALA A 113 -14.88 1.43 -5.21
N ALA A 114 -13.83 2.16 -4.83
CA ALA A 114 -12.53 1.58 -4.56
C ALA A 114 -12.57 0.65 -3.33
N MET A 115 -13.24 1.04 -2.26
CA MET A 115 -13.38 0.20 -1.06
C MET A 115 -14.25 -1.04 -1.34
N ALA A 116 -15.32 -0.91 -2.12
CA ALA A 116 -16.11 -2.04 -2.57
C ALA A 116 -15.27 -3.04 -3.38
N LYS A 117 -14.47 -2.53 -4.32
CA LYS A 117 -13.55 -3.34 -5.14
C LYS A 117 -12.48 -4.02 -4.29
N ALA A 118 -11.86 -3.29 -3.37
CA ALA A 118 -10.83 -3.85 -2.50
C ALA A 118 -11.38 -4.98 -1.62
N ARG A 119 -12.58 -4.83 -1.06
CA ARG A 119 -13.22 -5.88 -0.26
C ARG A 119 -13.57 -7.11 -1.10
N GLU A 120 -14.06 -6.92 -2.33
CA GLU A 120 -14.32 -8.00 -3.29
C GLU A 120 -13.05 -8.83 -3.54
N LEU A 121 -11.93 -8.14 -3.82
CA LEU A 121 -10.65 -8.77 -4.12
C LEU A 121 -10.01 -9.46 -2.90
N ALA A 122 -10.12 -8.82 -1.74
CA ALA A 122 -9.51 -9.33 -0.51
C ALA A 122 -10.26 -10.52 0.10
N GLY A 123 -11.57 -10.64 -0.15
CA GLY A 123 -12.41 -11.65 0.50
C GLY A 123 -12.41 -11.50 2.03
N ASP A 124 -11.99 -12.55 2.74
CA ASP A 124 -11.87 -12.52 4.21
C ASP A 124 -10.53 -12.01 4.71
N ARG A 125 -9.60 -11.65 3.82
CA ARG A 125 -8.30 -11.11 4.16
C ARG A 125 -8.39 -9.60 4.47
N VAL A 126 -7.30 -9.05 4.97
CA VAL A 126 -7.21 -7.62 5.31
C VAL A 126 -7.24 -6.78 4.04
N VAL A 127 -8.01 -5.69 4.07
CA VAL A 127 -7.85 -4.55 3.16
C VAL A 127 -6.96 -3.53 3.85
N GLU A 128 -5.78 -3.31 3.31
CA GLU A 128 -4.89 -2.24 3.76
C GLU A 128 -5.20 -0.95 3.01
N VAL A 129 -5.17 0.17 3.70
CA VAL A 129 -5.34 1.50 3.12
C VAL A 129 -4.09 2.32 3.42
N ALA A 130 -3.39 2.78 2.41
CA ALA A 130 -2.26 3.69 2.58
C ALA A 130 -2.75 5.01 3.17
N ALA A 131 -2.07 5.48 4.23
CA ALA A 131 -2.35 6.79 4.80
C ALA A 131 -2.05 7.91 3.80
N GLY A 132 -2.61 9.08 4.04
CA GLY A 132 -2.56 10.25 3.17
C GLY A 132 -3.98 10.73 2.85
N ASP A 133 -4.15 11.50 1.78
CA ASP A 133 -5.44 12.09 1.44
C ASP A 133 -6.53 11.03 1.22
N VAL A 134 -6.25 10.01 0.42
CA VAL A 134 -7.20 8.88 0.21
C VAL A 134 -7.48 8.14 1.51
N GLY A 135 -6.48 7.88 2.35
CA GLY A 135 -6.67 7.27 3.66
C GLY A 135 -7.59 8.10 4.55
N CYS A 136 -7.43 9.41 4.57
CA CYS A 136 -8.31 10.33 5.31
C CYS A 136 -9.75 10.28 4.79
N GLN A 137 -9.95 10.22 3.47
CA GLN A 137 -11.28 10.09 2.87
C GLN A 137 -11.93 8.75 3.22
N VAL A 138 -11.19 7.64 3.17
CA VAL A 138 -11.66 6.30 3.57
C VAL A 138 -12.06 6.27 5.04
N PHE A 139 -11.26 6.90 5.91
CA PHE A 139 -11.57 7.02 7.33
C PHE A 139 -12.82 7.86 7.58
N ALA A 140 -12.92 9.03 6.94
CA ALA A 140 -14.08 9.92 7.06
C ALA A 140 -15.37 9.27 6.57
N ALA A 141 -15.28 8.38 5.57
CA ALA A 141 -16.41 7.60 5.06
C ALA A 141 -16.80 6.41 5.98
N GLY A 142 -16.08 6.18 7.08
CA GLY A 142 -16.38 5.14 8.06
C GLY A 142 -16.00 3.72 7.62
N HIS A 143 -15.04 3.58 6.71
CA HIS A 143 -14.61 2.27 6.21
C HIS A 143 -13.52 1.59 7.05
N VAL A 144 -12.80 2.36 7.86
CA VAL A 144 -11.74 1.86 8.76
C VAL A 144 -12.33 1.43 10.10
#